data_96d2e901ffe79114b0ad8f3ec195720f
#
_entry.id   96d2e901ffe79114b0ad8f3ec195720f
#
_cell.length_a   1.000
_cell.length_b   1.000
_cell.length_c   1.000
_cell.angle_alpha   90.00
_cell.angle_beta   90.00
_cell.angle_gamma   90.00
#
_symmetry.space_group_name_H-M   'P 1'
#
loop_
_entity.id
_entity.type
_entity.pdbx_description
1 polymer ?
#
loop_
_entity_poly.entity_id
_entity_poly.type
_entity_poly.pdbx_seq_one_letter_code
_entity_poly.pdbx_strand_id
1 'polypeptide(L)'
;GPAIMVGGSEKAWNETKHIFNSIAASKGHNIACNYFGSPGSGHFIKLVHNGIEYALMETLAETTNILMKAFSKSQNDQSNELNKLLNTDSSSYLLEITSKVLNAENKDNQFFIDQIDSKIDQNGTGIWTINAALELDVSIPAIYSALSTRSISSKFNFNGNQETNISNKKELVDFNEINLEEIIFFNFACS
;
A
#
# COMPACT_ATOMS: atom_id res chain seq x y z
N GLY A 1 -8.89 -5.26 -13.93
CA GLY A 1 -8.38 -4.25 -14.85
C GLY A 1 -7.49 -3.24 -14.14
N PRO A 2 -6.72 -2.41 -14.86
CA PRO A 2 -5.89 -1.35 -14.28
C PRO A 2 -6.72 -0.10 -13.94
N ALA A 3 -6.18 0.74 -13.06
CA ALA A 3 -6.61 2.14 -12.96
C ALA A 3 -5.97 2.94 -14.10
N ILE A 4 -6.78 3.68 -14.85
CA ILE A 4 -6.38 4.40 -16.07
C ILE A 4 -6.57 5.90 -15.89
N MET A 5 -5.49 6.66 -15.99
CA MET A 5 -5.45 8.11 -15.92
C MET A 5 -5.12 8.67 -17.31
N VAL A 6 -6.10 9.30 -17.96
CA VAL A 6 -5.96 9.78 -19.35
C VAL A 6 -5.64 11.26 -19.39
N GLY A 7 -4.56 11.62 -20.10
CA GLY A 7 -4.22 13.00 -20.44
C GLY A 7 -4.07 13.14 -21.95
N GLY A 8 -4.52 14.28 -22.49
CA GLY A 8 -4.46 14.53 -23.93
C GLY A 8 -5.56 15.49 -24.41
N SER A 9 -5.91 15.45 -25.70
CA SER A 9 -7.00 16.27 -26.19
C SER A 9 -8.37 15.71 -25.77
N GLU A 10 -9.26 16.60 -25.37
CA GLU A 10 -10.63 16.23 -24.99
C GLU A 10 -11.39 15.55 -26.13
N LYS A 11 -11.12 15.95 -27.38
CA LYS A 11 -11.69 15.31 -28.55
C LYS A 11 -11.30 13.83 -28.63
N ALA A 12 -10.00 13.52 -28.51
CA ALA A 12 -9.50 12.15 -28.52
C ALA A 12 -10.09 11.32 -27.35
N TRP A 13 -10.17 11.93 -26.15
CA TRP A 13 -10.82 11.29 -25.02
C TRP A 13 -12.26 10.90 -25.32
N ASN A 14 -13.07 11.84 -25.84
CA ASN A 14 -14.47 11.59 -26.16
C ASN A 14 -14.67 10.48 -27.19
N GLU A 15 -13.75 10.33 -28.13
CA GLU A 15 -13.76 9.28 -29.14
C GLU A 15 -13.35 7.91 -28.58
N THR A 16 -12.46 7.86 -27.55
CA THR A 16 -11.83 6.62 -27.08
C THR A 16 -12.26 6.19 -25.68
N LYS A 17 -12.96 7.02 -24.91
CA LYS A 17 -13.33 6.74 -23.51
C LYS A 17 -14.06 5.40 -23.30
N HIS A 18 -14.86 4.96 -24.26
CA HIS A 18 -15.58 3.69 -24.19
C HIS A 18 -14.61 2.50 -24.20
N ILE A 19 -13.48 2.60 -24.92
CA ILE A 19 -12.44 1.57 -24.96
C ILE A 19 -11.75 1.50 -23.62
N PHE A 20 -11.28 2.65 -23.10
CA PHE A 20 -10.59 2.70 -21.80
C PHE A 20 -11.48 2.23 -20.65
N ASN A 21 -12.75 2.65 -20.65
CA ASN A 21 -13.70 2.20 -19.64
C ASN A 21 -13.94 0.68 -19.66
N SER A 22 -13.89 0.06 -20.84
CA SER A 22 -14.12 -1.38 -20.97
C SER A 22 -12.99 -2.25 -20.41
N ILE A 23 -11.77 -1.72 -20.33
CA ILE A 23 -10.58 -2.43 -19.85
C ILE A 23 -10.15 -2.00 -18.44
N ALA A 24 -10.67 -0.91 -17.92
CA ALA A 24 -10.34 -0.41 -16.58
C ALA A 24 -10.89 -1.32 -15.47
N ALA A 25 -10.25 -1.25 -14.30
CA ALA A 25 -10.80 -1.85 -13.09
C ALA A 25 -12.16 -1.24 -12.75
N SER A 26 -13.09 -2.07 -12.28
CA SER A 26 -14.42 -1.62 -11.87
C SER A 26 -14.89 -2.32 -10.60
N LYS A 27 -15.63 -1.58 -9.76
CA LYS A 27 -16.33 -2.12 -8.58
C LYS A 27 -17.76 -1.54 -8.57
N GLY A 28 -18.74 -2.39 -8.85
CA GLY A 28 -20.12 -1.93 -9.06
C GLY A 28 -20.24 -0.98 -10.26
N HIS A 29 -20.73 0.22 -10.03
CA HIS A 29 -20.84 1.26 -11.05
C HIS A 29 -19.60 2.15 -11.19
N ASN A 30 -18.61 2.01 -10.30
CA ASN A 30 -17.41 2.83 -10.30
C ASN A 30 -16.35 2.20 -11.22
N ILE A 31 -15.94 2.96 -12.23
CA ILE A 31 -14.88 2.58 -13.17
C ILE A 31 -13.63 3.39 -12.83
N ALA A 32 -12.50 2.71 -12.67
CA ALA A 32 -11.22 3.33 -12.37
C ALA A 32 -10.55 3.91 -13.64
N CYS A 33 -11.28 4.76 -14.35
CA CYS A 33 -10.80 5.44 -15.54
C CYS A 33 -11.34 6.87 -15.58
N ASN A 34 -10.44 7.86 -15.73
CA ASN A 34 -10.88 9.25 -15.85
C ASN A 34 -9.94 10.08 -16.72
N TYR A 35 -10.46 11.22 -17.21
CA TYR A 35 -9.72 12.21 -17.98
C TYR A 35 -9.21 13.32 -17.06
N PHE A 36 -7.92 13.64 -17.17
CA PHE A 36 -7.22 14.58 -16.31
C PHE A 36 -6.70 15.83 -17.04
N GLY A 37 -7.12 16.04 -18.26
CA GLY A 37 -6.80 17.28 -19.00
C GLY A 37 -5.65 17.15 -19.99
N SER A 38 -4.77 18.12 -20.01
CA SER A 38 -3.73 18.33 -21.02
C SER A 38 -2.76 17.13 -21.19
N PRO A 39 -2.00 17.06 -22.31
CA PRO A 39 -0.97 16.04 -22.48
C PRO A 39 0.02 16.02 -21.30
N GLY A 40 0.33 14.79 -20.81
CA GLY A 40 1.20 14.59 -19.65
C GLY A 40 0.46 14.51 -18.30
N SER A 41 -0.73 15.12 -18.15
CA SER A 41 -1.48 15.12 -16.88
C SER A 41 -1.79 13.71 -16.38
N GLY A 42 -2.18 12.79 -17.26
CA GLY A 42 -2.43 11.41 -16.89
C GLY A 42 -1.19 10.70 -16.31
N HIS A 43 -0.02 10.94 -16.89
CA HIS A 43 1.23 10.41 -16.34
C HIS A 43 1.57 11.02 -14.99
N PHE A 44 1.36 12.32 -14.82
CA PHE A 44 1.57 12.99 -13.53
C PHE A 44 0.66 12.41 -12.44
N ILE A 45 -0.64 12.30 -12.71
CA ILE A 45 -1.59 11.68 -11.76
C ILE A 45 -1.20 10.24 -11.46
N LYS A 46 -0.78 9.46 -12.48
CA LYS A 46 -0.38 8.06 -12.25
C LYS A 46 0.88 7.93 -11.38
N LEU A 47 1.86 8.82 -11.54
CA LEU A 47 3.04 8.77 -10.67
C LEU A 47 2.71 9.10 -9.22
N VAL A 48 1.85 10.10 -8.99
CA VAL A 48 1.38 10.47 -7.64
C VAL A 48 0.58 9.31 -7.03
N HIS A 49 -0.35 8.73 -7.78
CA HIS A 49 -1.10 7.55 -7.38
C HIS A 49 -0.16 6.40 -6.94
N ASN A 50 0.88 6.10 -7.70
CA ASN A 50 1.83 5.06 -7.33
C ASN A 50 2.62 5.44 -6.06
N GLY A 51 2.95 6.70 -5.86
CA GLY A 51 3.57 7.17 -4.61
C GLY A 51 2.67 6.94 -3.41
N ILE A 52 1.39 7.24 -3.53
CA ILE A 52 0.38 6.97 -2.49
C ILE A 52 0.26 5.46 -2.22
N GLU A 53 0.26 4.62 -3.26
CA GLU A 53 0.27 3.16 -3.08
C GLU A 53 1.51 2.68 -2.31
N TYR A 54 2.68 3.31 -2.50
CA TYR A 54 3.89 2.99 -1.73
C TYR A 54 3.69 3.29 -0.24
N ALA A 55 3.14 4.45 0.10
CA ALA A 55 2.84 4.81 1.48
C ALA A 55 1.82 3.84 2.11
N LEU A 56 0.78 3.47 1.36
CA LEU A 56 -0.20 2.46 1.78
C LEU A 56 0.44 1.11 2.10
N MET A 57 1.26 0.60 1.19
CA MET A 57 1.93 -0.68 1.40
C MET A 57 2.87 -0.65 2.60
N GLU A 58 3.59 0.45 2.82
CA GLU A 58 4.44 0.63 3.99
C GLU A 58 3.61 0.63 5.28
N THR A 59 2.52 1.41 5.32
CA THR A 59 1.61 1.45 6.46
C THR A 59 1.05 0.06 6.81
N LEU A 60 0.65 -0.72 5.80
CA LEU A 60 0.16 -2.08 6.01
C LEU A 60 1.27 -3.00 6.52
N ALA A 61 2.49 -2.88 6.00
CA ALA A 61 3.64 -3.65 6.46
C ALA A 61 4.01 -3.33 7.91
N GLU A 62 4.04 -2.04 8.27
CA GLU A 62 4.29 -1.62 9.65
C GLU A 62 3.18 -2.10 10.59
N THR A 63 1.90 -1.98 10.17
CA THR A 63 0.75 -2.46 10.96
C THR A 63 0.84 -3.96 11.23
N THR A 64 1.11 -4.77 10.22
CA THR A 64 1.26 -6.23 10.39
C THR A 64 2.46 -6.57 11.28
N ASN A 65 3.58 -5.83 11.15
CA ASN A 65 4.74 -6.01 11.99
C ASN A 65 4.46 -5.67 13.47
N ILE A 66 3.69 -4.61 13.73
CA ILE A 66 3.23 -4.25 15.08
C ILE A 66 2.32 -5.35 15.65
N LEU A 67 1.33 -5.82 14.88
CA LEU A 67 0.45 -6.91 15.29
C LEU A 67 1.23 -8.17 15.67
N MET A 68 2.23 -8.51 14.87
CA MET A 68 3.08 -9.69 15.12
C MET A 68 3.98 -9.49 16.34
N LYS A 69 4.74 -8.39 16.39
CA LYS A 69 5.81 -8.22 17.39
C LYS A 69 5.36 -7.67 18.72
N ALA A 70 4.41 -6.72 18.72
CA ALA A 70 3.92 -6.11 19.96
C ALA A 70 2.76 -6.90 20.58
N PHE A 71 1.92 -7.55 19.76
CA PHE A 71 0.71 -8.25 20.20
C PHE A 71 0.74 -9.76 19.96
N SER A 72 1.85 -10.31 19.48
CA SER A 72 2.04 -11.75 19.21
C SER A 72 0.93 -12.38 18.36
N LYS A 73 0.33 -11.59 17.45
CA LYS A 73 -0.73 -12.07 16.56
C LYS A 73 -0.15 -12.98 15.48
N SER A 74 -0.76 -14.16 15.32
CA SER A 74 -0.46 -15.05 14.19
C SER A 74 -0.84 -14.44 12.85
N GLN A 75 -0.36 -14.99 11.72
CA GLN A 75 -0.74 -14.54 10.38
C GLN A 75 -2.27 -14.57 10.19
N ASN A 76 -2.94 -15.64 10.67
CA ASN A 76 -4.39 -15.75 10.60
C ASN A 76 -5.09 -14.67 11.44
N ASP A 77 -4.58 -14.36 12.64
CA ASP A 77 -5.15 -13.29 13.46
C ASP A 77 -4.96 -11.92 12.81
N GLN A 78 -3.78 -11.65 12.23
CA GLN A 78 -3.50 -10.42 11.48
C GLN A 78 -4.47 -10.28 10.29
N SER A 79 -4.65 -11.34 9.51
CA SER A 79 -5.62 -11.37 8.41
C SER A 79 -7.04 -11.06 8.90
N ASN A 80 -7.45 -11.65 10.02
CA ASN A 80 -8.78 -11.41 10.61
C ASN A 80 -8.96 -9.94 11.05
N GLU A 81 -7.94 -9.34 11.67
CA GLU A 81 -7.98 -7.93 12.07
C GLU A 81 -8.09 -7.02 10.84
N LEU A 82 -7.31 -7.26 9.78
CA LEU A 82 -7.40 -6.49 8.55
C LEU A 82 -8.76 -6.67 7.85
N ASN A 83 -9.34 -7.87 7.87
CA ASN A 83 -10.66 -8.13 7.29
C ASN A 83 -11.78 -7.34 7.96
N LYS A 84 -11.69 -7.03 9.26
CA LYS A 84 -12.67 -6.16 9.93
C LYS A 84 -12.71 -4.77 9.29
N LEU A 85 -11.56 -4.25 8.87
CA LEU A 85 -11.43 -2.93 8.26
C LEU A 85 -11.98 -2.85 6.84
N LEU A 86 -12.20 -3.99 6.16
CA LEU A 86 -12.78 -4.00 4.81
C LEU A 86 -14.25 -3.52 4.77
N ASN A 87 -14.90 -3.42 5.92
CA ASN A 87 -16.27 -2.92 6.03
C ASN A 87 -16.33 -1.48 6.55
N THR A 88 -15.19 -0.79 6.65
CA THR A 88 -15.06 0.60 7.10
C THR A 88 -14.62 1.50 5.97
N ASP A 89 -14.46 2.79 6.24
CA ASP A 89 -13.95 3.78 5.28
C ASP A 89 -12.48 3.53 4.90
N SER A 90 -11.74 2.73 5.69
CA SER A 90 -10.38 2.29 5.36
C SER A 90 -10.31 1.17 4.32
N SER A 91 -11.44 0.71 3.81
CA SER A 91 -11.50 -0.37 2.80
C SER A 91 -10.74 0.00 1.53
N SER A 92 -9.77 -0.84 1.17
CA SER A 92 -9.00 -0.67 -0.07
C SER A 92 -8.63 -2.01 -0.69
N TYR A 93 -8.27 -1.97 -1.99
CA TYR A 93 -7.78 -3.15 -2.69
C TYR A 93 -6.49 -3.69 -2.05
N LEU A 94 -5.57 -2.81 -1.65
CA LEU A 94 -4.30 -3.22 -1.02
C LEU A 94 -4.54 -3.87 0.36
N LEU A 95 -5.48 -3.36 1.15
CA LEU A 95 -5.89 -3.98 2.41
C LEU A 95 -6.44 -5.39 2.20
N GLU A 96 -7.32 -5.55 1.19
CA GLU A 96 -7.92 -6.84 0.84
C GLU A 96 -6.87 -7.87 0.42
N ILE A 97 -5.94 -7.52 -0.48
CA ILE A 97 -4.90 -8.46 -0.91
C ILE A 97 -3.89 -8.75 0.19
N THR A 98 -3.55 -7.79 1.05
CA THR A 98 -2.67 -8.02 2.21
C THR A 98 -3.28 -9.06 3.14
N SER A 99 -4.57 -8.93 3.48
CA SER A 99 -5.27 -9.93 4.28
C SER A 99 -5.24 -11.32 3.65
N LYS A 100 -5.46 -11.41 2.33
CA LYS A 100 -5.39 -12.69 1.59
C LYS A 100 -3.99 -13.30 1.60
N VAL A 101 -2.95 -12.48 1.41
CA VAL A 101 -1.55 -12.94 1.39
C VAL A 101 -1.12 -13.46 2.75
N LEU A 102 -1.51 -12.78 3.84
CA LEU A 102 -1.23 -13.25 5.20
C LEU A 102 -1.83 -14.62 5.51
N ASN A 103 -2.96 -14.95 4.87
CA ASN A 103 -3.68 -16.20 5.08
C ASN A 103 -3.39 -17.28 4.03
N ALA A 104 -2.56 -16.97 3.04
CA ALA A 104 -2.26 -17.89 1.96
C ALA A 104 -1.20 -18.91 2.36
N GLU A 105 -1.51 -20.20 2.20
CA GLU A 105 -0.64 -21.33 2.48
C GLU A 105 -0.28 -22.12 1.22
N ASN A 106 0.88 -22.73 1.23
CA ASN A 106 1.32 -23.68 0.21
C ASN A 106 0.71 -25.09 0.49
N LYS A 107 1.04 -26.06 -0.36
CA LYS A 107 0.57 -27.44 -0.24
C LYS A 107 1.04 -28.17 1.03
N ASP A 108 2.08 -27.65 1.69
CA ASP A 108 2.69 -28.20 2.90
C ASP A 108 2.20 -27.45 4.16
N ASN A 109 1.13 -26.66 4.06
CA ASN A 109 0.55 -25.82 5.10
C ASN A 109 1.54 -24.81 5.69
N GLN A 110 2.42 -24.28 4.85
CA GLN A 110 3.34 -23.19 5.22
C GLN A 110 2.84 -21.89 4.60
N PHE A 111 2.85 -20.80 5.36
CA PHE A 111 2.44 -19.51 4.85
C PHE A 111 3.38 -19.02 3.75
N PHE A 112 2.81 -18.54 2.66
CA PHE A 112 3.60 -17.98 1.55
C PHE A 112 4.45 -16.80 1.97
N ILE A 113 3.96 -15.97 2.88
CA ILE A 113 4.67 -14.79 3.34
C ILE A 113 6.02 -15.11 4.01
N ASP A 114 6.15 -16.28 4.63
CA ASP A 114 7.39 -16.74 5.26
C ASP A 114 8.45 -17.20 4.24
N GLN A 115 8.05 -17.36 2.98
CA GLN A 115 8.90 -17.83 1.88
C GLN A 115 9.25 -16.71 0.89
N ILE A 116 8.65 -15.53 1.02
CA ILE A 116 8.90 -14.39 0.15
C ILE A 116 10.21 -13.71 0.55
N ASP A 117 11.02 -13.35 -0.47
CA ASP A 117 12.23 -12.54 -0.25
C ASP A 117 11.85 -11.17 0.34
N SER A 118 12.61 -10.74 1.34
CA SER A 118 12.44 -9.43 1.98
C SER A 118 12.86 -8.25 1.09
N LYS A 119 13.47 -8.52 -0.06
CA LYS A 119 13.92 -7.49 -0.98
C LYS A 119 12.77 -6.90 -1.77
N ILE A 120 12.63 -5.58 -1.74
CA ILE A 120 11.60 -4.84 -2.46
C ILE A 120 12.24 -3.93 -3.51
N ASP A 121 11.88 -4.13 -4.77
CA ASP A 121 12.32 -3.28 -5.87
C ASP A 121 11.39 -2.06 -6.07
N GLN A 122 11.89 -1.08 -6.83
CA GLN A 122 11.14 0.11 -7.23
C GLN A 122 11.34 0.40 -8.72
N ASN A 123 10.33 1.00 -9.35
CA ASN A 123 10.36 1.35 -10.78
C ASN A 123 10.64 2.83 -11.06
N GLY A 124 11.02 3.61 -10.04
CA GLY A 124 11.37 5.04 -10.15
C GLY A 124 10.20 6.02 -9.99
N THR A 125 8.94 5.58 -10.02
CA THR A 125 7.78 6.49 -9.89
C THR A 125 7.74 7.19 -8.54
N GLY A 126 8.17 6.52 -7.46
CA GLY A 126 8.28 7.13 -6.13
C GLY A 126 9.28 8.29 -6.09
N ILE A 127 10.43 8.14 -6.76
CA ILE A 127 11.43 9.21 -6.88
C ILE A 127 10.84 10.41 -7.62
N TRP A 128 10.16 10.19 -8.73
CA TRP A 128 9.53 11.27 -9.51
C TRP A 128 8.42 11.96 -8.72
N THR A 129 7.67 11.24 -7.91
CA THR A 129 6.66 11.84 -7.00
C THR A 129 7.31 12.77 -5.99
N ILE A 130 8.42 12.37 -5.37
CA ILE A 130 9.15 13.20 -4.42
C ILE A 130 9.72 14.44 -5.09
N ASN A 131 10.33 14.30 -6.26
CA ASN A 131 10.87 15.45 -7.01
C ASN A 131 9.75 16.45 -7.36
N ALA A 132 8.60 15.97 -7.82
CA ALA A 132 7.46 16.84 -8.11
C ALA A 132 6.94 17.54 -6.84
N ALA A 133 6.91 16.86 -5.71
CA ALA A 133 6.49 17.44 -4.45
C ALA A 133 7.44 18.55 -3.96
N LEU A 134 8.76 18.35 -4.12
CA LEU A 134 9.76 19.37 -3.81
C LEU A 134 9.64 20.59 -4.72
N GLU A 135 9.41 20.39 -6.03
CA GLU A 135 9.21 21.47 -6.99
C GLU A 135 7.94 22.27 -6.72
N LEU A 136 6.90 21.62 -6.19
CA LEU A 136 5.61 22.22 -5.88
C LEU A 136 5.47 22.71 -4.44
N ASP A 137 6.52 22.55 -3.61
CA ASP A 137 6.52 22.86 -2.17
C ASP A 137 5.39 22.13 -1.40
N VAL A 138 5.19 20.86 -1.71
CA VAL A 138 4.19 19.99 -1.07
C VAL A 138 4.87 18.98 -0.16
N SER A 139 4.42 18.86 1.08
CA SER A 139 4.94 17.89 2.05
C SER A 139 4.31 16.50 1.83
N ILE A 140 5.14 15.46 1.65
CA ILE A 140 4.71 14.07 1.44
C ILE A 140 5.55 13.08 2.27
N PRO A 141 5.63 13.24 3.61
CA PRO A 141 6.55 12.47 4.45
C PRO A 141 6.34 10.96 4.39
N ALA A 142 5.10 10.47 4.33
CA ALA A 142 4.83 9.04 4.27
C ALA A 142 5.31 8.40 2.96
N ILE A 143 5.16 9.08 1.83
CA ILE A 143 5.68 8.61 0.54
C ILE A 143 7.21 8.57 0.57
N TYR A 144 7.84 9.58 1.15
CA TYR A 144 9.29 9.62 1.30
C TYR A 144 9.79 8.49 2.22
N SER A 145 9.13 8.25 3.35
CA SER A 145 9.46 7.16 4.27
C SER A 145 9.37 5.80 3.56
N ALA A 146 8.28 5.53 2.87
CA ALA A 146 8.08 4.30 2.12
C ALA A 146 9.16 4.06 1.05
N LEU A 147 9.55 5.11 0.32
CA LEU A 147 10.63 5.02 -0.66
C LEU A 147 11.99 4.76 0.00
N SER A 148 12.25 5.39 1.15
CA SER A 148 13.47 5.20 1.94
C SER A 148 13.59 3.76 2.43
N THR A 149 12.53 3.19 2.99
CA THR A 149 12.47 1.79 3.43
C THR A 149 12.75 0.81 2.29
N ARG A 150 12.16 1.03 1.11
CA ARG A 150 12.46 0.22 -0.10
C ARG A 150 13.92 0.30 -0.50
N SER A 151 14.51 1.49 -0.45
CA SER A 151 15.93 1.69 -0.78
C SER A 151 16.86 0.99 0.22
N ILE A 152 16.49 0.94 1.48
CA ILE A 152 17.19 0.18 2.52
C ILE A 152 17.04 -1.32 2.26
N SER A 153 15.81 -1.81 2.07
CA SER A 153 15.52 -3.21 1.80
C SER A 153 16.27 -3.76 0.57
N SER A 154 16.42 -2.96 -0.48
CA SER A 154 17.14 -3.37 -1.69
C SER A 154 18.66 -3.51 -1.49
N LYS A 155 19.23 -2.82 -0.50
CA LYS A 155 20.69 -2.79 -0.24
C LYS A 155 21.13 -3.79 0.83
N PHE A 156 20.25 -4.10 1.76
CA PHE A 156 20.55 -4.97 2.91
C PHE A 156 19.73 -6.26 2.78
N ASN A 157 20.43 -7.41 2.71
CA ASN A 157 19.78 -8.71 2.89
C ASN A 157 19.40 -8.84 4.37
N PHE A 158 18.18 -8.50 4.72
CA PHE A 158 17.59 -8.85 6.00
C PHE A 158 17.19 -10.34 5.96
N ASN A 159 18.18 -11.24 6.01
CA ASN A 159 17.91 -12.64 6.27
C ASN A 159 17.29 -12.72 7.67
N GLY A 160 16.03 -13.10 7.73
CA GLY A 160 15.15 -13.03 8.89
C GLY A 160 15.51 -13.83 10.14
N ASN A 161 16.78 -14.19 10.34
CA ASN A 161 17.30 -14.93 11.48
C ASN A 161 18.05 -14.07 12.50
N GLN A 162 17.95 -12.75 12.45
CA GLN A 162 18.22 -11.99 13.66
C GLN A 162 16.95 -11.96 14.50
N GLU A 163 16.76 -13.02 15.29
CA GLU A 163 15.97 -12.94 16.51
C GLU A 163 16.51 -11.75 17.32
N THR A 164 15.92 -10.59 17.11
CA THR A 164 16.01 -9.56 18.13
C THR A 164 15.28 -10.15 19.31
N ASN A 165 16.03 -10.69 20.28
CA ASN A 165 15.55 -11.09 21.58
C ASN A 165 14.88 -9.87 22.24
N ILE A 166 13.66 -9.57 21.84
CA ILE A 166 12.73 -8.77 22.61
C ILE A 166 12.12 -9.75 23.62
N SER A 167 13.02 -10.30 24.47
CA SER A 167 12.58 -11.12 25.58
C SER A 167 11.84 -10.22 26.57
N ASN A 168 10.59 -10.55 26.84
CA ASN A 168 9.82 -10.17 28.01
C ASN A 168 9.52 -8.67 28.19
N LYS A 169 9.01 -7.98 27.16
CA LYS A 169 8.18 -6.82 27.45
C LYS A 169 6.75 -7.31 27.69
N LYS A 170 6.25 -7.16 28.93
CA LYS A 170 4.81 -7.16 29.22
C LYS A 170 4.13 -6.32 28.15
N GLU A 171 3.02 -6.79 27.61
CA GLU A 171 2.13 -5.96 26.80
C GLU A 171 1.90 -4.65 27.54
N LEU A 172 2.45 -3.56 27.00
CA LEU A 172 2.36 -2.22 27.60
C LEU A 172 1.00 -1.58 27.30
N VAL A 173 0.24 -2.16 26.36
CA VAL A 173 -1.06 -1.65 25.90
C VAL A 173 -1.95 -2.85 25.58
N ASP A 174 -3.19 -2.83 26.05
CA ASP A 174 -4.20 -3.81 25.64
C ASP A 174 -4.56 -3.57 24.17
N PHE A 175 -4.44 -4.60 23.33
CA PHE A 175 -4.80 -4.53 21.91
C PHE A 175 -6.26 -4.09 21.71
N ASN A 176 -7.16 -4.46 22.63
CA ASN A 176 -8.57 -4.07 22.56
C ASN A 176 -8.79 -2.56 22.73
N GLU A 177 -7.81 -1.83 23.28
CA GLU A 177 -7.84 -0.36 23.40
C GLU A 177 -7.30 0.34 22.16
N ILE A 178 -6.73 -0.41 21.19
CA ILE A 178 -6.15 0.16 19.99
C ILE A 178 -7.19 0.17 18.87
N ASN A 179 -7.48 1.36 18.37
CA ASN A 179 -8.23 1.53 17.14
C ASN A 179 -7.31 1.46 15.92
N LEU A 180 -7.21 0.29 15.30
CA LEU A 180 -6.39 0.09 14.09
C LEU A 180 -6.82 1.00 12.93
N GLU A 181 -8.12 1.31 12.82
CA GLU A 181 -8.62 2.22 11.82
C GLU A 181 -8.04 3.62 12.00
N GLU A 182 -7.96 4.10 13.25
CA GLU A 182 -7.33 5.39 13.58
C GLU A 182 -5.84 5.40 13.25
N ILE A 183 -5.10 4.32 13.53
CA ILE A 183 -3.67 4.23 13.20
C ILE A 183 -3.47 4.33 11.69
N ILE A 184 -4.22 3.56 10.92
CA ILE A 184 -4.13 3.56 9.46
C ILE A 184 -4.58 4.91 8.91
N PHE A 185 -5.68 5.47 9.41
CA PHE A 185 -6.19 6.78 8.99
C PHE A 185 -5.23 7.91 9.35
N PHE A 186 -4.65 7.91 10.57
CA PHE A 186 -3.71 8.93 11.01
C PHE A 186 -2.44 8.97 10.15
N ASN A 187 -1.89 7.82 9.80
CA ASN A 187 -0.78 7.74 8.87
C ASN A 187 -1.13 8.24 7.46
N PHE A 188 -2.40 8.14 7.07
CA PHE A 188 -2.91 8.67 5.81
C PHE A 188 -3.17 10.18 5.84
N ALA A 189 -3.78 10.68 6.90
CA ALA A 189 -4.15 12.09 7.03
C ALA A 189 -2.93 13.00 7.27
N CYS A 190 -1.83 12.44 7.76
CA CYS A 190 -0.55 13.14 7.94
C CYS A 190 0.37 13.08 6.70
N SER A 191 -0.07 12.45 5.61
CA SER A 191 0.63 12.31 4.33
C SER A 191 0.11 13.27 3.29
#